data_908fc563c2754cd4aa33ecc5b9634c14
#
_entry.id   908fc563c2754cd4aa33ecc5b9634c14
#
_cell.length_a   1.000
_cell.length_b   1.000
_cell.length_c   1.000
_cell.angle_alpha   90.00
_cell.angle_beta   90.00
_cell.angle_gamma   90.00
#
_symmetry.space_group_name_H-M   'P 1'
#
loop_
_entity.id
_entity.type
_entity.pdbx_description
1 polymer ?
#
loop_
_entity_poly.entity_id
_entity_poly.type
_entity_poly.pdbx_seq_one_letter_code
_entity_poly.pdbx_strand_id
1 'polypeptide(L)'
;PEYKAIFSITIITDEKYLRVSNEMVVEEEKVENNKLRTKFADSMKMSSYLVAFVIGDLEATVVGKSKTTDIRIIHRPGFSHQTSYAGKAAIKLLDFFEDYYKIPYPGTKLDLIAIPDFAMGAMENVGAVTFRENLLLFDKDKATRSELDRSITVIAHELAHMWFGDLVTMKWWDGIWLNEAFASLMEVIASYNTYPEFKQWNAMNMSRTAGFSIDSLDNSRPVEFDVETPDQAEEMFDVLTYEKGSTVLRTVSYTHLRAHET
;
A
#
# COMPACT_ATOMS: atom_id res chain seq x y z
N PRO A 1 0.32 16.37 -6.83
CA PRO A 1 1.03 15.09 -6.97
C PRO A 1 2.06 15.06 -8.10
N GLU A 2 1.83 15.75 -9.24
CA GLU A 2 2.75 15.73 -10.40
C GLU A 2 4.15 16.30 -10.11
N TYR A 3 4.27 17.23 -9.15
CA TYR A 3 5.55 17.82 -8.78
C TYR A 3 6.32 16.88 -7.85
N LYS A 4 7.10 15.99 -8.47
CA LYS A 4 7.92 15.01 -7.76
C LYS A 4 9.29 15.56 -7.42
N ALA A 5 9.82 15.18 -6.25
CA ALA A 5 11.17 15.50 -5.79
C ALA A 5 11.88 14.26 -5.25
N ILE A 6 13.20 14.37 -5.11
CA ILE A 6 14.01 13.43 -4.33
C ILE A 6 14.08 13.99 -2.90
N PHE A 7 13.83 13.14 -1.92
CA PHE A 7 13.82 13.51 -0.50
C PHE A 7 15.01 12.89 0.21
N SER A 8 15.84 13.74 0.84
CA SER A 8 16.89 13.34 1.76
C SER A 8 16.40 13.47 3.19
N ILE A 9 16.20 12.34 3.88
CA ILE A 9 15.63 12.30 5.23
C ILE A 9 16.72 12.02 6.25
N THR A 10 16.76 12.83 7.32
CA THR A 10 17.59 12.60 8.49
C THR A 10 16.74 12.75 9.74
N ILE A 11 16.77 11.76 10.62
CA ILE A 11 16.01 11.72 11.87
C ILE A 11 16.98 11.78 13.04
N ILE A 12 16.74 12.68 14.00
CA ILE A 12 17.49 12.77 15.27
C ILE A 12 16.51 12.51 16.41
N THR A 13 16.69 11.40 17.11
CA THR A 13 15.83 11.01 18.23
C THR A 13 16.61 10.23 19.28
N ASP A 14 15.97 9.88 20.40
CA ASP A 14 16.59 9.05 21.44
C ASP A 14 17.09 7.73 20.83
N GLU A 15 18.30 7.31 21.22
CA GLU A 15 18.98 6.12 20.69
C GLU A 15 18.12 4.85 20.83
N LYS A 16 17.29 4.77 21.86
CA LYS A 16 16.45 3.59 22.17
C LYS A 16 15.34 3.31 21.14
N TYR A 17 14.92 4.31 20.37
CA TYR A 17 13.83 4.14 19.43
C TYR A 17 14.30 3.62 18.08
N LEU A 18 13.53 2.74 17.47
CA LEU A 18 13.68 2.39 16.06
C LEU A 18 13.23 3.58 15.19
N ARG A 19 13.96 3.84 14.13
CA ARG A 19 13.66 4.85 13.11
C ARG A 19 13.51 4.16 11.77
N VAL A 20 12.42 4.43 11.08
CA VAL A 20 12.12 3.88 9.76
C VAL A 20 11.68 5.04 8.86
N SER A 21 12.09 5.01 7.60
CA SER A 21 11.64 5.92 6.56
C SER A 21 11.53 5.19 5.23
N ASN A 22 11.24 5.89 4.15
CA ASN A 22 11.08 5.32 2.81
C ASN A 22 12.30 4.48 2.37
N GLU A 23 13.50 4.91 2.69
CA GLU A 23 14.73 4.28 2.22
C GLU A 23 15.54 3.63 3.34
N MET A 24 16.61 2.92 2.96
CA MET A 24 17.52 2.27 3.90
C MET A 24 18.36 3.29 4.65
N VAL A 25 18.76 2.95 5.87
CA VAL A 25 19.74 3.70 6.65
C VAL A 25 21.10 3.60 5.96
N VAL A 26 21.74 4.74 5.74
CA VAL A 26 23.09 4.83 5.16
C VAL A 26 24.14 5.32 6.14
N GLU A 27 23.73 6.03 7.19
CA GLU A 27 24.66 6.56 8.20
C GLU A 27 23.94 6.68 9.55
N GLU A 28 24.62 6.30 10.62
CA GLU A 28 24.19 6.54 12.01
C GLU A 28 25.33 7.14 12.83
N GLU A 29 25.04 8.20 13.56
CA GLU A 29 25.98 8.92 14.41
C GLU A 29 25.35 9.23 15.76
N LYS A 30 26.07 8.91 16.84
CA LYS A 30 25.66 9.34 18.18
C LYS A 30 25.93 10.83 18.33
N VAL A 31 24.90 11.55 18.75
CA VAL A 31 24.98 12.98 19.04
C VAL A 31 24.70 13.22 20.53
N GLU A 32 24.80 14.49 20.96
CA GLU A 32 24.61 14.85 22.37
C GLU A 32 23.25 14.39 22.93
N ASN A 33 23.15 14.27 24.24
CA ASN A 33 21.94 13.95 24.98
C ASN A 33 21.34 12.55 24.69
N ASN A 34 22.17 11.52 24.49
CA ASN A 34 21.78 10.15 24.19
C ASN A 34 20.86 10.02 22.94
N LYS A 35 21.07 10.90 21.97
CA LYS A 35 20.37 10.84 20.69
C LYS A 35 21.22 10.18 19.62
N LEU A 36 20.53 9.60 18.64
CA LEU A 36 21.11 9.06 17.42
C LEU A 36 20.59 9.87 16.22
N ARG A 37 21.52 10.33 15.41
CA ARG A 37 21.25 10.91 14.12
C ARG A 37 21.32 9.80 13.09
N THR A 38 20.20 9.52 12.45
CA THR A 38 20.07 8.48 11.43
C THR A 38 19.78 9.15 10.09
N LYS A 39 20.66 8.97 9.13
CA LYS A 39 20.48 9.43 7.74
C LYS A 39 20.04 8.26 6.88
N PHE A 40 19.00 8.48 6.09
CA PHE A 40 18.52 7.53 5.10
C PHE A 40 19.09 7.85 3.72
N ALA A 41 19.10 6.86 2.83
CA ALA A 41 19.40 7.08 1.42
C ALA A 41 18.39 8.08 0.81
N ASP A 42 18.77 8.70 -0.27
CA ASP A 42 17.87 9.56 -1.03
C ASP A 42 16.74 8.73 -1.65
N SER A 43 15.51 9.24 -1.56
CA SER A 43 14.35 8.56 -2.14
C SER A 43 14.42 8.50 -3.67
N MET A 44 13.64 7.62 -4.27
CA MET A 44 13.28 7.78 -5.68
C MET A 44 12.61 9.16 -5.88
N LYS A 45 12.52 9.62 -7.13
CA LYS A 45 11.77 10.83 -7.45
C LYS A 45 10.27 10.54 -7.29
N MET A 46 9.64 11.05 -6.24
CA MET A 46 8.27 10.76 -5.84
C MET A 46 7.50 12.00 -5.40
N SER A 47 6.18 11.87 -5.29
CA SER A 47 5.29 12.90 -4.75
C SER A 47 5.46 13.03 -3.24
N SER A 48 5.27 14.24 -2.71
CA SER A 48 5.49 14.52 -1.28
C SER A 48 4.54 13.78 -0.34
N TYR A 49 3.36 13.37 -0.79
CA TYR A 49 2.40 12.62 0.04
C TYR A 49 2.89 11.21 0.38
N LEU A 50 3.87 10.68 -0.36
CA LEU A 50 4.48 9.38 -0.12
C LEU A 50 5.59 9.40 0.93
N VAL A 51 6.02 10.59 1.38
CA VAL A 51 7.06 10.70 2.42
C VAL A 51 6.54 10.15 3.73
N ALA A 52 7.29 9.22 4.31
CA ALA A 52 6.98 8.61 5.60
C ALA A 52 8.19 8.54 6.52
N PHE A 53 7.93 8.71 7.81
CA PHE A 53 8.88 8.39 8.86
C PHE A 53 8.15 7.88 10.10
N VAL A 54 8.67 6.84 10.69
CA VAL A 54 8.10 6.19 11.89
C VAL A 54 9.18 6.08 12.96
N ILE A 55 8.85 6.49 14.17
CA ILE A 55 9.76 6.49 15.32
C ILE A 55 9.01 5.90 16.51
N GLY A 56 9.58 4.92 17.18
CA GLY A 56 8.93 4.34 18.34
C GLY A 56 9.71 3.20 18.99
N ASP A 57 9.15 2.68 20.07
CA ASP A 57 9.57 1.41 20.65
C ASP A 57 9.02 0.28 19.78
N LEU A 58 9.81 -0.07 18.78
CA LEU A 58 9.45 -0.98 17.71
C LEU A 58 10.55 -2.00 17.45
N GLU A 59 10.17 -3.13 16.89
CA GLU A 59 11.05 -4.19 16.40
C GLU A 59 10.86 -4.41 14.90
N ALA A 60 11.91 -4.84 14.22
CA ALA A 60 11.88 -5.21 12.82
C ALA A 60 12.09 -6.72 12.66
N THR A 61 11.12 -7.41 12.07
CA THR A 61 11.25 -8.82 11.71
C THR A 61 11.50 -8.94 10.20
N VAL A 62 12.66 -9.48 9.82
CA VAL A 62 12.94 -9.84 8.42
C VAL A 62 12.11 -11.06 8.08
N VAL A 63 11.24 -10.95 7.07
CA VAL A 63 10.33 -12.03 6.66
C VAL A 63 10.80 -12.76 5.41
N GLY A 64 11.73 -12.17 4.67
CA GLY A 64 12.34 -12.77 3.48
C GLY A 64 12.67 -11.76 2.40
N LYS A 65 12.74 -12.25 1.16
CA LYS A 65 12.99 -11.44 -0.03
C LYS A 65 11.99 -11.78 -1.13
N SER A 66 11.62 -10.78 -1.92
CA SER A 66 11.07 -10.95 -3.26
C SER A 66 12.16 -10.57 -4.24
N LYS A 67 12.62 -11.54 -5.04
CA LYS A 67 13.78 -11.37 -5.94
C LYS A 67 14.98 -10.72 -5.20
N THR A 68 15.22 -9.43 -5.42
CA THR A 68 16.31 -8.67 -4.79
C THR A 68 15.87 -7.79 -3.62
N THR A 69 14.57 -7.60 -3.42
CA THR A 69 14.01 -6.70 -2.42
C THR A 69 13.88 -7.35 -1.06
N ASP A 70 14.57 -6.82 -0.06
CA ASP A 70 14.42 -7.24 1.33
C ASP A 70 13.06 -6.78 1.88
N ILE A 71 12.33 -7.70 2.55
CA ILE A 71 11.02 -7.43 3.12
C ILE A 71 11.07 -7.62 4.64
N ARG A 72 10.61 -6.60 5.37
CA ARG A 72 10.52 -6.62 6.82
C ARG A 72 9.10 -6.23 7.26
N ILE A 73 8.69 -6.72 8.44
CA ILE A 73 7.53 -6.22 9.16
C ILE A 73 8.03 -5.48 10.39
N ILE A 74 7.63 -4.21 10.52
CA ILE A 74 7.91 -3.36 11.67
C ILE A 74 6.70 -3.45 12.60
N HIS A 75 6.91 -3.71 13.88
CA HIS A 75 5.84 -3.99 14.82
C HIS A 75 6.23 -3.60 16.24
N ARG A 76 5.27 -3.59 17.16
CA ARG A 76 5.53 -3.43 18.60
C ARG A 76 6.36 -4.59 19.15
N PRO A 77 7.15 -4.40 20.22
CA PRO A 77 7.92 -5.46 20.85
C PRO A 77 7.06 -6.67 21.22
N GLY A 78 7.62 -7.87 20.97
CA GLY A 78 6.98 -9.13 21.30
C GLY A 78 6.00 -9.69 20.28
N PHE A 79 5.76 -9.01 19.15
CA PHE A 79 4.82 -9.46 18.12
C PHE A 79 5.46 -10.17 16.92
N SER A 80 6.76 -10.44 16.96
CA SER A 80 7.48 -11.09 15.86
C SER A 80 6.86 -12.42 15.42
N HIS A 81 6.29 -13.19 16.34
CA HIS A 81 5.63 -14.48 16.07
C HIS A 81 4.35 -14.36 15.23
N GLN A 82 3.77 -13.16 15.10
CA GLN A 82 2.54 -12.90 14.33
C GLN A 82 2.79 -12.39 12.91
N THR A 83 4.03 -12.18 12.51
CA THR A 83 4.40 -11.55 11.22
C THR A 83 4.41 -12.52 10.03
N SER A 84 4.48 -13.82 10.28
CA SER A 84 4.74 -14.84 9.26
C SER A 84 3.72 -14.88 8.12
N TYR A 85 2.43 -14.68 8.42
CA TYR A 85 1.37 -14.75 7.42
C TYR A 85 1.46 -13.57 6.43
N ALA A 86 1.44 -12.35 6.95
CA ALA A 86 1.54 -11.15 6.14
C ALA A 86 2.87 -11.07 5.37
N GLY A 87 3.98 -11.50 5.99
CA GLY A 87 5.28 -11.55 5.33
C GLY A 87 5.30 -12.47 4.12
N LYS A 88 4.73 -13.68 4.23
CA LYS A 88 4.60 -14.60 3.09
C LYS A 88 3.69 -14.06 2.00
N ALA A 89 2.60 -13.38 2.41
CA ALA A 89 1.69 -12.76 1.46
C ALA A 89 2.39 -11.64 0.68
N ALA A 90 3.12 -10.76 1.37
CA ALA A 90 3.85 -9.68 0.74
C ALA A 90 4.89 -10.17 -0.30
N ILE A 91 5.66 -11.20 0.04
CA ILE A 91 6.64 -11.79 -0.91
C ILE A 91 5.92 -12.29 -2.16
N LYS A 92 4.89 -13.12 -1.98
CA LYS A 92 4.17 -13.76 -3.08
C LYS A 92 3.44 -12.75 -3.98
N LEU A 93 2.87 -11.70 -3.39
CA LEU A 93 2.18 -10.64 -4.11
C LEU A 93 3.16 -9.73 -4.85
N LEU A 94 4.29 -9.38 -4.24
CA LEU A 94 5.31 -8.57 -4.89
C LEU A 94 5.94 -9.32 -6.08
N ASP A 95 6.26 -10.61 -5.94
CA ASP A 95 6.70 -11.46 -7.05
C ASP A 95 5.68 -11.47 -8.18
N PHE A 96 4.39 -11.62 -7.85
CA PHE A 96 3.32 -11.57 -8.84
C PHE A 96 3.29 -10.23 -9.59
N PHE A 97 3.34 -9.09 -8.91
CA PHE A 97 3.28 -7.78 -9.55
C PHE A 97 4.49 -7.51 -10.44
N GLU A 98 5.70 -7.82 -10.00
CA GLU A 98 6.89 -7.68 -10.82
C GLU A 98 6.83 -8.55 -12.09
N ASP A 99 6.28 -9.77 -11.96
CA ASP A 99 6.10 -10.67 -13.11
C ASP A 99 4.95 -10.24 -14.02
N TYR A 100 3.91 -9.65 -13.48
CA TYR A 100 2.76 -9.16 -14.23
C TYR A 100 3.10 -7.91 -15.04
N TYR A 101 3.71 -6.91 -14.41
CA TYR A 101 4.06 -5.65 -15.06
C TYR A 101 5.36 -5.71 -15.87
N LYS A 102 6.22 -6.69 -15.63
CA LYS A 102 7.58 -6.76 -16.19
C LYS A 102 8.44 -5.53 -15.87
N ILE A 103 8.11 -4.85 -14.79
CA ILE A 103 8.80 -3.68 -14.25
C ILE A 103 9.17 -4.01 -12.81
N PRO A 104 10.47 -3.93 -12.43
CA PRO A 104 10.90 -4.18 -11.06
C PRO A 104 10.20 -3.27 -10.06
N TYR A 105 10.10 -3.72 -8.81
CA TYR A 105 9.67 -2.87 -7.70
C TYR A 105 10.54 -1.59 -7.64
N PRO A 106 9.94 -0.39 -7.57
CA PRO A 106 10.70 0.85 -7.69
C PRO A 106 11.48 1.25 -6.43
N GLY A 107 11.17 0.64 -5.27
CA GLY A 107 11.88 0.89 -4.00
C GLY A 107 13.12 0.02 -3.83
N THR A 108 13.97 0.36 -2.85
CA THR A 108 15.19 -0.40 -2.52
C THR A 108 14.96 -1.47 -1.46
N LYS A 109 13.91 -1.32 -0.66
CA LYS A 109 13.44 -2.23 0.39
C LYS A 109 11.92 -2.13 0.50
N LEU A 110 11.32 -3.08 1.22
CA LEU A 110 9.89 -3.02 1.54
C LEU A 110 9.70 -3.28 3.04
N ASP A 111 9.37 -2.23 3.78
CA ASP A 111 8.89 -2.35 5.17
C ASP A 111 7.36 -2.24 5.18
N LEU A 112 6.70 -3.23 5.79
CA LEU A 112 5.29 -3.15 6.14
C LEU A 112 5.21 -2.81 7.64
N ILE A 113 4.59 -1.69 7.96
CA ILE A 113 4.66 -1.11 9.30
C ILE A 113 3.31 -1.24 9.99
N ALA A 114 3.25 -2.06 11.04
CA ALA A 114 2.05 -2.31 11.83
C ALA A 114 1.85 -1.20 12.87
N ILE A 115 0.89 -0.31 12.65
CA ILE A 115 0.59 0.83 13.51
C ILE A 115 -0.67 0.56 14.33
N PRO A 116 -0.62 0.65 15.68
CA PRO A 116 -1.76 0.32 16.57
C PRO A 116 -3.02 1.16 16.30
N ASP A 117 -2.87 2.47 16.21
CA ASP A 117 -3.98 3.43 16.12
C ASP A 117 -4.01 4.13 14.76
N PHE A 118 -3.88 3.37 13.68
CA PHE A 118 -3.92 3.90 12.33
C PHE A 118 -5.37 4.14 11.90
N ALA A 119 -5.71 5.38 11.53
CA ALA A 119 -7.08 5.77 11.18
C ALA A 119 -7.55 5.12 9.88
N MET A 120 -6.67 5.05 8.88
CA MET A 120 -6.94 4.39 7.59
C MET A 120 -6.71 2.87 7.70
N GLY A 121 -7.00 2.12 6.64
CA GLY A 121 -6.61 0.71 6.53
C GLY A 121 -5.10 0.56 6.37
N ALA A 122 -4.58 1.24 5.35
CA ALA A 122 -3.16 1.31 5.04
C ALA A 122 -2.84 2.58 4.22
N MET A 123 -1.55 2.77 3.87
CA MET A 123 -1.06 3.86 3.02
C MET A 123 0.21 3.42 2.28
N GLU A 124 0.25 3.68 1.01
CA GLU A 124 1.24 3.21 0.04
C GLU A 124 2.61 3.86 0.09
N ASN A 125 3.03 4.45 1.19
CA ASN A 125 4.36 5.09 1.30
C ASN A 125 5.47 4.18 0.77
N VAL A 126 6.04 4.47 -0.39
CA VAL A 126 7.03 3.61 -1.04
C VAL A 126 8.18 3.25 -0.12
N GLY A 127 8.50 1.98 0.00
CA GLY A 127 9.53 1.46 0.91
C GLY A 127 9.16 1.41 2.39
N ALA A 128 8.07 2.07 2.83
CA ALA A 128 7.65 2.17 4.23
C ALA A 128 6.12 2.17 4.36
N VAL A 129 5.49 1.15 3.77
CA VAL A 129 4.02 1.03 3.68
C VAL A 129 3.43 0.86 5.07
N THR A 130 2.52 1.77 5.44
CA THR A 130 1.91 1.76 6.77
C THR A 130 0.57 1.05 6.78
N PHE A 131 0.31 0.28 7.82
CA PHE A 131 -0.91 -0.52 7.96
C PHE A 131 -1.47 -0.41 9.36
N ARG A 132 -2.77 -0.52 9.47
CA ARG A 132 -3.40 -0.86 10.75
C ARG A 132 -2.88 -2.23 11.20
N GLU A 133 -2.41 -2.35 12.46
CA GLU A 133 -1.68 -3.54 12.93
C GLU A 133 -2.46 -4.85 12.74
N ASN A 134 -3.80 -4.83 12.87
CA ASN A 134 -4.63 -6.01 12.70
C ASN A 134 -4.72 -6.54 11.25
N LEU A 135 -4.12 -5.83 10.29
CA LEU A 135 -3.97 -6.28 8.91
C LEU A 135 -2.64 -7.01 8.64
N LEU A 136 -1.67 -6.92 9.58
CA LEU A 136 -0.35 -7.54 9.45
C LEU A 136 -0.02 -8.58 10.52
N LEU A 137 -0.59 -8.42 11.73
CA LEU A 137 -0.23 -9.22 12.89
C LEU A 137 -1.34 -10.23 13.20
N PHE A 138 -1.06 -11.51 13.02
CA PHE A 138 -2.03 -12.59 13.20
C PHE A 138 -1.52 -13.67 14.14
N ASP A 139 -2.31 -13.98 15.17
CA ASP A 139 -2.19 -15.24 15.87
C ASP A 139 -2.75 -16.33 14.95
N LYS A 140 -1.87 -17.17 14.39
CA LYS A 140 -2.21 -18.19 13.39
C LYS A 140 -3.35 -19.13 13.83
N ASP A 141 -3.46 -19.37 15.12
CA ASP A 141 -4.42 -20.32 15.68
C ASP A 141 -5.79 -19.67 15.95
N LYS A 142 -5.90 -18.35 15.88
CA LYS A 142 -7.11 -17.58 16.20
C LYS A 142 -7.67 -16.79 15.03
N ALA A 143 -6.83 -16.50 14.04
CA ALA A 143 -7.24 -15.67 12.89
C ALA A 143 -8.36 -16.34 12.10
N THR A 144 -9.41 -15.60 11.84
CA THR A 144 -10.51 -16.02 10.98
C THR A 144 -10.12 -15.97 9.51
N ARG A 145 -10.82 -16.75 8.68
CA ARG A 145 -10.63 -16.71 7.24
C ARG A 145 -10.85 -15.30 6.66
N SER A 146 -11.80 -14.56 7.18
CA SER A 146 -12.10 -13.19 6.72
C SER A 146 -10.97 -12.22 7.04
N GLU A 147 -10.34 -12.32 8.22
CA GLU A 147 -9.19 -11.51 8.58
C GLU A 147 -7.98 -11.80 7.69
N LEU A 148 -7.72 -13.09 7.43
CA LEU A 148 -6.64 -13.51 6.54
C LEU A 148 -6.85 -13.04 5.10
N ASP A 149 -8.08 -13.14 4.61
CA ASP A 149 -8.47 -12.65 3.29
C ASP A 149 -8.29 -11.13 3.19
N ARG A 150 -8.81 -10.39 4.17
CA ARG A 150 -8.66 -8.92 4.21
C ARG A 150 -7.20 -8.48 4.26
N SER A 151 -6.35 -9.19 4.98
CA SER A 151 -4.89 -8.93 4.98
C SER A 151 -4.30 -9.03 3.59
N ILE A 152 -4.58 -10.13 2.88
CA ILE A 152 -4.07 -10.36 1.52
C ILE A 152 -4.53 -9.25 0.57
N THR A 153 -5.82 -8.90 0.60
CA THR A 153 -6.37 -7.88 -0.30
C THR A 153 -5.76 -6.51 -0.03
N VAL A 154 -5.64 -6.09 1.23
CA VAL A 154 -5.04 -4.78 1.54
C VAL A 154 -3.54 -4.77 1.21
N ILE A 155 -2.78 -5.83 1.53
CA ILE A 155 -1.37 -5.91 1.11
C ILE A 155 -1.25 -5.83 -0.41
N ALA A 156 -2.12 -6.52 -1.17
CA ALA A 156 -2.12 -6.47 -2.62
C ALA A 156 -2.46 -5.07 -3.16
N HIS A 157 -3.41 -4.37 -2.52
CA HIS A 157 -3.77 -3.00 -2.83
C HIS A 157 -2.57 -2.06 -2.71
N GLU A 158 -1.96 -2.03 -1.53
CA GLU A 158 -0.79 -1.16 -1.28
C GLU A 158 0.40 -1.49 -2.18
N LEU A 159 0.63 -2.76 -2.47
CA LEU A 159 1.70 -3.14 -3.40
C LEU A 159 1.39 -2.77 -4.86
N ALA A 160 0.13 -2.76 -5.28
CA ALA A 160 -0.25 -2.30 -6.61
C ALA A 160 0.06 -0.81 -6.81
N HIS A 161 -0.11 -0.01 -5.76
CA HIS A 161 0.23 1.42 -5.76
C HIS A 161 1.70 1.71 -6.06
N MET A 162 2.61 0.79 -5.81
CA MET A 162 4.03 0.96 -6.12
C MET A 162 4.25 1.29 -7.61
N TRP A 163 3.35 0.81 -8.49
CA TRP A 163 3.34 1.16 -9.92
C TRP A 163 2.29 2.23 -10.24
N PHE A 164 1.07 2.14 -9.69
CA PHE A 164 -0.04 3.08 -9.91
C PHE A 164 -0.32 3.92 -8.67
N GLY A 165 0.36 5.03 -8.57
CA GLY A 165 0.40 5.95 -7.43
C GLY A 165 1.82 6.48 -7.22
N ASP A 166 2.78 5.59 -7.10
CA ASP A 166 4.18 5.92 -6.79
C ASP A 166 5.02 6.13 -8.04
N LEU A 167 5.17 5.10 -8.88
CA LEU A 167 5.95 5.21 -10.12
C LEU A 167 5.24 6.11 -11.14
N VAL A 168 3.99 5.83 -11.42
CA VAL A 168 3.10 6.64 -12.24
C VAL A 168 2.05 7.27 -11.33
N THR A 169 1.93 8.60 -11.33
CA THR A 169 1.08 9.35 -10.39
C THR A 169 0.11 10.25 -11.15
N MET A 170 -1.12 10.40 -10.64
CA MET A 170 -2.08 11.36 -11.16
C MET A 170 -1.48 12.79 -11.19
N LYS A 171 -1.97 13.59 -12.11
CA LYS A 171 -1.55 14.99 -12.23
C LYS A 171 -2.00 15.83 -11.05
N TRP A 172 -3.25 15.67 -10.64
CA TRP A 172 -3.87 16.35 -9.50
C TRP A 172 -4.83 15.40 -8.77
N TRP A 173 -5.39 15.84 -7.66
CA TRP A 173 -6.26 15.04 -6.80
C TRP A 173 -7.61 14.68 -7.43
N ASP A 174 -8.06 15.39 -8.47
CA ASP A 174 -9.20 15.01 -9.32
C ASP A 174 -9.02 13.63 -9.98
N GLY A 175 -7.77 13.26 -10.22
CA GLY A 175 -7.37 11.95 -10.73
C GLY A 175 -7.12 10.87 -9.69
N ILE A 176 -7.46 11.07 -8.41
CA ILE A 176 -7.18 10.07 -7.34
C ILE A 176 -7.77 8.69 -7.63
N TRP A 177 -8.89 8.66 -8.35
CA TRP A 177 -9.49 7.41 -8.78
C TRP A 177 -8.59 6.56 -9.69
N LEU A 178 -7.66 7.18 -10.41
CA LEU A 178 -6.67 6.45 -11.21
C LEU A 178 -5.69 5.67 -10.34
N ASN A 179 -5.34 6.19 -9.17
CA ASN A 179 -4.54 5.45 -8.20
C ASN A 179 -5.39 4.34 -7.56
N GLU A 180 -6.48 4.73 -6.91
CA GLU A 180 -7.27 3.86 -6.04
C GLU A 180 -8.06 2.78 -6.79
N ALA A 181 -8.68 3.14 -7.89
CA ALA A 181 -9.43 2.17 -8.68
C ALA A 181 -8.53 1.17 -9.39
N PHE A 182 -7.32 1.60 -9.83
CA PHE A 182 -6.31 0.65 -10.35
C PHE A 182 -5.83 -0.29 -9.26
N ALA A 183 -5.49 0.22 -8.08
CA ALA A 183 -5.08 -0.61 -6.97
C ALA A 183 -6.19 -1.61 -6.58
N SER A 184 -7.45 -1.17 -6.52
CA SER A 184 -8.61 -2.02 -6.25
C SER A 184 -8.83 -3.12 -7.30
N LEU A 185 -8.64 -2.82 -8.59
CA LEU A 185 -8.71 -3.84 -9.63
C LEU A 185 -7.54 -4.82 -9.52
N MET A 186 -6.34 -4.30 -9.28
CA MET A 186 -5.12 -5.11 -9.23
C MET A 186 -5.02 -5.96 -7.97
N GLU A 187 -5.58 -5.51 -6.83
CA GLU A 187 -5.68 -6.35 -5.62
C GLU A 187 -6.50 -7.62 -5.91
N VAL A 188 -7.60 -7.49 -6.66
CA VAL A 188 -8.43 -8.63 -7.05
C VAL A 188 -7.69 -9.56 -8.00
N ILE A 189 -7.01 -9.02 -9.01
CA ILE A 189 -6.25 -9.81 -9.98
C ILE A 189 -5.11 -10.54 -9.28
N ALA A 190 -4.31 -9.85 -8.45
CA ALA A 190 -3.19 -10.43 -7.74
C ALA A 190 -3.64 -11.49 -6.73
N SER A 191 -4.62 -11.16 -5.89
CA SER A 191 -5.13 -12.08 -4.88
C SER A 191 -5.79 -13.32 -5.51
N TYR A 192 -6.53 -13.18 -6.61
CA TYR A 192 -7.10 -14.32 -7.33
C TYR A 192 -6.02 -15.26 -7.88
N ASN A 193 -4.95 -14.73 -8.44
CA ASN A 193 -3.87 -15.55 -9.02
C ASN A 193 -2.95 -16.15 -7.96
N THR A 194 -2.82 -15.53 -6.80
CA THR A 194 -1.92 -16.00 -5.74
C THR A 194 -2.63 -16.81 -4.65
N TYR A 195 -3.88 -16.50 -4.36
CA TYR A 195 -4.72 -17.10 -3.30
C TYR A 195 -6.14 -17.41 -3.80
N PRO A 196 -6.31 -18.29 -4.81
CA PRO A 196 -7.60 -18.53 -5.48
C PRO A 196 -8.69 -19.06 -4.55
N GLU A 197 -8.31 -19.64 -3.40
CA GLU A 197 -9.24 -20.14 -2.39
C GLU A 197 -10.14 -19.05 -1.79
N PHE A 198 -9.73 -17.78 -1.83
CA PHE A 198 -10.52 -16.65 -1.32
C PHE A 198 -11.56 -16.14 -2.32
N LYS A 199 -11.50 -16.55 -3.61
CA LYS A 199 -12.50 -16.24 -4.65
C LYS A 199 -12.77 -14.74 -4.83
N GLN A 200 -11.73 -13.95 -4.94
CA GLN A 200 -11.78 -12.46 -4.95
C GLN A 200 -12.73 -11.87 -6.01
N TRP A 201 -12.89 -12.52 -7.16
CA TRP A 201 -13.89 -12.06 -8.13
C TRP A 201 -15.34 -12.07 -7.62
N ASN A 202 -15.67 -12.98 -6.68
CA ASN A 202 -17.00 -12.96 -6.05
C ASN A 202 -17.14 -11.78 -5.08
N ALA A 203 -16.09 -11.49 -4.31
CA ALA A 203 -16.05 -10.31 -3.44
C ALA A 203 -16.21 -9.03 -4.25
N MET A 204 -15.44 -8.86 -5.33
CA MET A 204 -15.57 -7.71 -6.23
C MET A 204 -16.99 -7.53 -6.80
N ASN A 205 -17.69 -8.63 -7.13
CA ASN A 205 -19.07 -8.53 -7.61
C ASN A 205 -20.04 -8.01 -6.53
N MET A 206 -19.78 -8.33 -5.26
CA MET A 206 -20.58 -7.80 -4.12
C MET A 206 -20.27 -6.31 -3.91
N SER A 207 -19.01 -5.93 -3.88
CA SER A 207 -18.57 -4.53 -3.78
C SER A 207 -19.13 -3.68 -4.91
N ARG A 208 -19.09 -4.18 -6.15
CA ARG A 208 -19.71 -3.53 -7.30
C ARG A 208 -21.20 -3.25 -7.09
N THR A 209 -21.94 -4.19 -6.48
CA THR A 209 -23.37 -3.99 -6.17
C THR A 209 -23.57 -2.87 -5.17
N ALA A 210 -22.73 -2.79 -4.14
CA ALA A 210 -22.72 -1.67 -3.20
C ALA A 210 -22.42 -0.34 -3.91
N GLY A 211 -21.42 -0.33 -4.78
CA GLY A 211 -21.09 0.82 -5.62
C GLY A 211 -22.29 1.30 -6.47
N PHE A 212 -22.99 0.40 -7.13
CA PHE A 212 -24.20 0.75 -7.91
C PHE A 212 -25.34 1.29 -7.05
N SER A 213 -25.50 0.76 -5.83
CA SER A 213 -26.53 1.27 -4.91
C SER A 213 -26.29 2.72 -4.52
N ILE A 214 -25.05 3.12 -4.29
CA ILE A 214 -24.68 4.51 -3.99
C ILE A 214 -24.75 5.37 -5.27
N ASP A 215 -24.27 4.85 -6.40
CA ASP A 215 -24.24 5.57 -7.67
C ASP A 215 -25.65 5.84 -8.24
N SER A 216 -26.65 5.09 -7.80
CA SER A 216 -28.06 5.29 -8.19
C SER A 216 -28.77 6.42 -7.44
N LEU A 217 -28.14 7.04 -6.45
CA LEU A 217 -28.71 8.12 -5.67
C LEU A 217 -28.60 9.47 -6.43
N ASP A 218 -29.55 10.37 -6.19
CA ASP A 218 -29.59 11.70 -6.83
C ASP A 218 -28.33 12.55 -6.54
N ASN A 219 -27.63 12.28 -5.44
CA ASN A 219 -26.40 12.94 -5.04
C ASN A 219 -25.13 12.17 -5.46
N SER A 220 -25.23 11.25 -6.41
CA SER A 220 -24.07 10.59 -6.98
C SER A 220 -23.17 11.59 -7.71
N ARG A 221 -21.89 11.23 -7.83
CA ARG A 221 -20.89 12.02 -8.55
C ARG A 221 -20.13 11.18 -9.59
N PRO A 222 -19.52 11.81 -10.62
CA PRO A 222 -18.58 11.12 -11.49
C PRO A 222 -17.35 10.66 -10.70
N VAL A 223 -16.60 9.67 -11.24
CA VAL A 223 -15.35 9.19 -10.62
C VAL A 223 -14.26 10.27 -10.65
N GLU A 224 -14.22 11.09 -11.69
CA GLU A 224 -13.37 12.28 -11.79
C GLU A 224 -14.20 13.49 -11.34
N PHE A 225 -13.70 14.21 -10.37
CA PHE A 225 -14.38 15.35 -9.75
C PHE A 225 -13.34 16.44 -9.45
N ASP A 226 -13.66 17.69 -9.78
CA ASP A 226 -12.74 18.81 -9.55
C ASP A 226 -12.45 18.99 -8.06
N VAL A 227 -11.16 18.96 -7.71
CA VAL A 227 -10.66 19.08 -6.34
C VAL A 227 -9.88 20.38 -6.18
N GLU A 228 -10.44 21.31 -5.43
CA GLU A 228 -9.85 22.62 -5.18
C GLU A 228 -9.26 22.75 -3.77
N THR A 229 -9.74 21.97 -2.80
CA THR A 229 -9.35 22.04 -1.40
C THR A 229 -8.89 20.69 -0.85
N PRO A 230 -8.09 20.67 0.25
CA PRO A 230 -7.71 19.43 0.92
C PRO A 230 -8.92 18.61 1.42
N ASP A 231 -9.95 19.27 1.93
CA ASP A 231 -11.16 18.59 2.43
C ASP A 231 -11.88 17.85 1.29
N GLN A 232 -11.99 18.47 0.10
CA GLN A 232 -12.53 17.80 -1.08
C GLN A 232 -11.66 16.61 -1.52
N ALA A 233 -10.32 16.70 -1.40
CA ALA A 233 -9.44 15.59 -1.69
C ALA A 233 -9.69 14.41 -0.72
N GLU A 234 -9.94 14.68 0.57
CA GLU A 234 -10.26 13.66 1.56
C GLU A 234 -11.62 13.00 1.27
N GLU A 235 -12.62 13.76 0.84
CA GLU A 235 -13.95 13.26 0.47
C GLU A 235 -13.93 12.33 -0.76
N MET A 236 -12.87 12.38 -1.58
CA MET A 236 -12.71 11.50 -2.74
C MET A 236 -12.43 10.03 -2.36
N PHE A 237 -12.00 9.72 -1.13
CA PHE A 237 -11.75 8.35 -0.67
C PHE A 237 -13.06 7.66 -0.27
N ASP A 238 -13.92 7.41 -1.25
CA ASP A 238 -15.23 6.82 -1.06
C ASP A 238 -15.51 5.63 -2.01
N VAL A 239 -16.66 5.00 -1.85
CA VAL A 239 -17.08 3.85 -2.65
C VAL A 239 -17.15 4.14 -4.16
N LEU A 240 -17.38 5.37 -4.57
CA LEU A 240 -17.43 5.73 -5.99
C LEU A 240 -16.02 5.71 -6.60
N THR A 241 -15.05 6.24 -5.90
CA THR A 241 -13.63 6.20 -6.32
C THR A 241 -13.13 4.77 -6.44
N TYR A 242 -13.34 3.94 -5.41
CA TYR A 242 -12.83 2.57 -5.34
C TYR A 242 -13.65 1.59 -6.18
N GLU A 243 -14.95 1.44 -5.89
CA GLU A 243 -15.77 0.36 -6.42
C GLU A 243 -16.34 0.66 -7.81
N LYS A 244 -16.88 1.86 -8.02
CA LYS A 244 -17.32 2.30 -9.34
C LYS A 244 -16.12 2.42 -10.28
N GLY A 245 -15.03 3.06 -9.82
CA GLY A 245 -13.80 3.24 -10.59
C GLY A 245 -13.19 1.92 -11.04
N SER A 246 -12.99 0.96 -10.13
CA SER A 246 -12.42 -0.37 -10.45
C SER A 246 -13.33 -1.18 -11.38
N THR A 247 -14.65 -1.02 -11.29
CA THR A 247 -15.60 -1.66 -12.20
C THR A 247 -15.49 -1.11 -13.62
N VAL A 248 -15.32 0.21 -13.78
CA VAL A 248 -15.08 0.85 -15.09
C VAL A 248 -13.76 0.35 -15.68
N LEU A 249 -12.67 0.36 -14.89
CA LEU A 249 -11.36 -0.13 -15.34
C LEU A 249 -11.40 -1.61 -15.74
N ARG A 250 -12.12 -2.45 -14.99
CA ARG A 250 -12.32 -3.85 -15.37
C ARG A 250 -13.00 -3.98 -16.72
N THR A 251 -14.02 -3.16 -16.99
CA THR A 251 -14.73 -3.16 -18.28
C THR A 251 -13.78 -2.78 -19.42
N VAL A 252 -12.97 -1.74 -19.23
CA VAL A 252 -11.96 -1.32 -20.22
C VAL A 252 -10.92 -2.42 -20.44
N SER A 253 -10.40 -3.03 -19.37
CA SER A 253 -9.44 -4.13 -19.45
C SER A 253 -10.00 -5.31 -20.26
N TYR A 254 -11.25 -5.69 -20.03
CA TYR A 254 -11.88 -6.81 -20.72
C TYR A 254 -12.18 -6.51 -22.18
N THR A 255 -12.69 -5.32 -22.49
CA THR A 255 -13.18 -4.96 -23.83
C THR A 255 -12.09 -4.48 -24.78
N HIS A 256 -11.01 -3.87 -24.26
CA HIS A 256 -9.98 -3.25 -25.09
C HIS A 256 -8.63 -3.96 -25.01
N LEU A 257 -8.22 -4.43 -23.83
CA LEU A 257 -6.90 -5.03 -23.69
C LEU A 257 -6.90 -6.52 -24.04
N ARG A 258 -7.91 -7.29 -23.61
CA ARG A 258 -8.00 -8.73 -23.93
C ARG A 258 -8.59 -9.04 -25.31
N ALA A 259 -9.33 -8.13 -25.91
CA ALA A 259 -9.87 -8.32 -27.26
C ALA A 259 -8.78 -8.38 -28.34
N HIS A 260 -7.56 -7.99 -28.03
CA HIS A 260 -6.40 -8.06 -28.93
C HIS A 260 -5.49 -9.28 -28.68
N GLU A 261 -5.82 -10.14 -27.71
CA GLU A 261 -5.07 -11.37 -27.40
C GLU A 261 -5.68 -12.62 -28.06
N THR A 262 -6.81 -12.49 -28.77
CA THR A 262 -7.48 -13.52 -29.59
C THR A 262 -7.36 -13.20 -31.07
#